data_ed6d1c21e41ddf5f8de8a52653b7a2eb
#
_entry.id   ed6d1c21e41ddf5f8de8a52653b7a2eb
#
_cell.length_a   1.000
_cell.length_b   1.000
_cell.length_c   1.000
_cell.angle_alpha   90.00
_cell.angle_beta   90.00
_cell.angle_gamma   90.00
#
_symmetry.space_group_name_H-M   'P 1'
#
loop_
_entity.id
_entity.type
_entity.pdbx_description
1 polymer ?
#
loop_
_entity_poly.entity_id
_entity_poly.type
_entity_poly.pdbx_seq_one_letter_code
_entity_poly.pdbx_strand_id
1 'polypeptide(L)'
;MSVLVLLGLGGSAQETKKLSEADSNPRPTFAEADGVRLIDELRRALETENRGRFLKAFDAKRMPGYPAFRDQVADFFARYGEFQVRYHVTQTTMDGELGAEVADFEIDATPRDGVSPNVRKRVALRLVCGWDGKQWKVVDLSPRTWLE
;
A
#
# COMPACT_ATOMS: atom_id res chain seq x y z
N MET A 1 29.33 7.75 52.66
CA MET A 1 28.92 6.35 52.43
C MET A 1 27.60 6.18 51.73
N SER A 2 26.81 7.20 51.58
CA SER A 2 25.52 7.13 50.90
C SER A 2 25.61 7.25 49.38
N VAL A 3 26.77 7.53 48.85
CA VAL A 3 26.94 7.81 47.41
C VAL A 3 26.96 6.54 46.55
N LEU A 4 27.33 5.41 47.10
CA LEU A 4 27.47 4.17 46.38
C LEU A 4 26.12 3.51 46.03
N VAL A 5 25.08 3.81 46.79
CA VAL A 5 23.72 3.22 46.56
C VAL A 5 22.98 3.93 45.44
N LEU A 6 23.28 5.18 45.18
CA LEU A 6 22.65 5.97 44.14
C LEU A 6 23.09 5.60 42.70
N LEU A 7 24.28 5.05 42.56
CA LEU A 7 24.80 4.64 41.24
C LEU A 7 24.17 3.36 40.71
N GLY A 8 23.70 2.48 41.60
CA GLY A 8 23.05 1.26 41.20
C GLY A 8 21.62 1.45 40.64
N LEU A 9 20.95 2.48 41.11
CA LEU A 9 19.59 2.79 40.68
C LEU A 9 19.54 3.44 39.30
N GLY A 10 20.55 4.17 38.92
CA GLY A 10 20.62 4.79 37.60
C GLY A 10 20.83 3.80 36.46
N GLY A 11 21.57 2.72 36.72
CA GLY A 11 21.80 1.68 35.70
C GLY A 11 20.55 0.87 35.36
N SER A 12 19.77 0.54 36.38
CA SER A 12 18.53 -0.23 36.14
C SER A 12 17.48 0.55 35.33
N ALA A 13 17.39 1.85 35.58
CA ALA A 13 16.42 2.68 34.82
C ALA A 13 16.80 2.82 33.36
N GLN A 14 18.08 2.87 33.04
CA GLN A 14 18.54 2.93 31.66
C GLN A 14 18.34 1.63 30.90
N GLU A 15 18.53 0.50 31.52
CA GLU A 15 18.27 -0.82 30.94
C GLU A 15 16.80 -1.02 30.66
N THR A 16 15.93 -0.60 31.57
CA THR A 16 14.49 -0.69 31.38
C THR A 16 14.02 0.18 30.20
N LYS A 17 14.59 1.37 30.03
CA LYS A 17 14.30 2.25 28.91
C LYS A 17 14.74 1.65 27.57
N LYS A 18 15.89 1.04 27.50
CA LYS A 18 16.40 0.38 26.30
C LYS A 18 15.53 -0.81 25.87
N LEU A 19 15.10 -1.62 26.81
CA LEU A 19 14.21 -2.75 26.52
C LEU A 19 12.84 -2.30 26.04
N SER A 20 12.32 -1.23 26.64
CA SER A 20 11.05 -0.64 26.23
C SER A 20 11.10 -0.06 24.81
N GLU A 21 12.20 0.58 24.44
CA GLU A 21 12.39 1.12 23.08
C GLU A 21 12.59 0.01 22.05
N ALA A 22 13.23 -1.10 22.41
CA ALA A 22 13.41 -2.24 21.51
C ALA A 22 12.10 -2.99 21.25
N ASP A 23 11.23 -3.12 22.29
CA ASP A 23 9.95 -3.80 22.17
C ASP A 23 8.86 -2.95 21.49
N SER A 24 9.00 -1.64 21.56
CA SER A 24 8.03 -0.70 21.02
C SER A 24 8.39 -0.22 19.62
N ASN A 25 8.98 -1.06 18.78
CA ASN A 25 9.32 -0.67 17.40
C ASN A 25 8.17 0.16 16.78
N PRO A 26 8.19 1.51 16.93
CA PRO A 26 7.04 2.30 16.57
C PRO A 26 6.89 2.26 15.06
N ARG A 27 5.68 1.94 14.63
CA ARG A 27 5.41 2.03 13.20
C ARG A 27 5.42 3.49 12.80
N PRO A 28 5.93 3.82 11.60
CA PRO A 28 5.91 5.18 11.11
C PRO A 28 4.47 5.65 10.91
N THR A 29 4.26 6.96 11.03
CA THR A 29 2.98 7.57 10.68
C THR A 29 2.79 7.51 9.18
N PHE A 30 1.61 7.08 8.72
CA PHE A 30 1.28 7.06 7.31
C PHE A 30 1.13 8.50 6.80
N ALA A 31 1.90 8.84 5.77
CA ALA A 31 1.88 10.17 5.15
C ALA A 31 1.44 10.06 3.68
N GLU A 32 1.07 11.19 3.09
CA GLU A 32 0.71 11.26 1.67
C GLU A 32 1.79 10.64 0.78
N ALA A 33 3.07 10.89 1.08
CA ALA A 33 4.19 10.33 0.32
C ALA A 33 4.20 8.80 0.31
N ASP A 34 3.75 8.16 1.39
CA ASP A 34 3.66 6.70 1.46
C ASP A 34 2.58 6.17 0.52
N GLY A 35 1.42 6.83 0.51
CA GLY A 35 0.34 6.50 -0.40
C GLY A 35 0.70 6.75 -1.85
N VAL A 36 1.33 7.89 -2.14
CA VAL A 36 1.82 8.22 -3.50
C VAL A 36 2.80 7.17 -3.99
N ARG A 37 3.70 6.71 -3.13
CA ARG A 37 4.66 5.65 -3.50
C ARG A 37 3.94 4.37 -3.91
N LEU A 38 2.92 3.97 -3.16
CA LEU A 38 2.14 2.77 -3.48
C LEU A 38 1.36 2.93 -4.78
N ILE A 39 0.70 4.07 -4.97
CA ILE A 39 -0.03 4.38 -6.20
C ILE A 39 0.94 4.39 -7.40
N ASP A 40 2.11 4.98 -7.24
CA ASP A 40 3.10 5.03 -8.30
C ASP A 40 3.64 3.63 -8.66
N GLU A 41 3.75 2.74 -7.67
CA GLU A 41 4.10 1.34 -7.94
C GLU A 41 3.01 0.63 -8.75
N LEU A 42 1.73 0.87 -8.44
CA LEU A 42 0.62 0.34 -9.22
C LEU A 42 0.62 0.88 -10.65
N ARG A 43 0.84 2.19 -10.80
CA ARG A 43 0.94 2.83 -12.11
C ARG A 43 2.04 2.22 -12.94
N ARG A 44 3.24 2.11 -12.39
CA ARG A 44 4.39 1.54 -13.08
C ARG A 44 4.18 0.08 -13.45
N ALA A 45 3.55 -0.68 -12.56
CA ALA A 45 3.25 -2.07 -12.83
C ALA A 45 2.27 -2.24 -13.99
N LEU A 46 1.25 -1.37 -14.07
CA LEU A 46 0.33 -1.34 -15.19
C LEU A 46 1.06 -0.94 -16.49
N GLU A 47 1.78 0.19 -16.47
CA GLU A 47 2.44 0.72 -17.67
C GLU A 47 3.55 -0.19 -18.20
N THR A 48 4.18 -0.98 -17.34
CA THR A 48 5.17 -1.99 -17.74
C THR A 48 4.56 -3.38 -17.93
N GLU A 49 3.24 -3.50 -17.78
CA GLU A 49 2.50 -4.76 -17.93
C GLU A 49 3.06 -5.87 -17.04
N ASN A 50 3.43 -5.51 -15.82
CA ASN A 50 4.02 -6.42 -14.85
C ASN A 50 3.03 -6.75 -13.74
N ARG A 51 2.26 -7.82 -13.93
CA ARG A 51 1.26 -8.31 -12.98
C ARG A 51 1.87 -8.65 -11.62
N GLY A 52 3.02 -9.29 -11.60
CA GLY A 52 3.71 -9.66 -10.35
C GLY A 52 4.09 -8.45 -9.52
N ARG A 53 4.59 -7.41 -10.17
CA ARG A 53 4.90 -6.13 -9.51
C ARG A 53 3.65 -5.46 -8.97
N PHE A 54 2.55 -5.48 -9.73
CA PHE A 54 1.27 -4.96 -9.28
C PHE A 54 0.84 -5.62 -7.96
N LEU A 55 0.85 -6.95 -7.93
CA LEU A 55 0.41 -7.71 -6.76
C LEU A 55 1.33 -7.56 -5.56
N LYS A 56 2.62 -7.25 -5.76
CA LYS A 56 3.56 -7.02 -4.65
C LYS A 56 3.21 -5.82 -3.78
N ALA A 57 2.45 -4.86 -4.29
CA ALA A 57 2.01 -3.71 -3.50
C ALA A 57 0.96 -4.09 -2.45
N PHE A 58 0.35 -5.27 -2.57
CA PHE A 58 -0.73 -5.74 -1.72
C PHE A 58 -0.23 -6.73 -0.68
N ASP A 59 -0.85 -6.68 0.50
CA ASP A 59 -0.59 -7.66 1.56
C ASP A 59 -1.56 -8.84 1.39
N ALA A 60 -1.05 -9.92 0.82
CA ALA A 60 -1.85 -11.10 0.51
C ALA A 60 -2.47 -11.76 1.75
N LYS A 61 -1.82 -11.62 2.90
CA LYS A 61 -2.30 -12.23 4.15
C LYS A 61 -3.40 -11.43 4.82
N ARG A 62 -3.37 -10.10 4.67
CA ARG A 62 -4.28 -9.19 5.36
C ARG A 62 -5.42 -8.70 4.49
N MET A 63 -5.31 -8.82 3.17
CA MET A 63 -6.32 -8.31 2.24
C MET A 63 -7.53 -9.24 2.17
N PRO A 64 -8.74 -8.75 2.51
CA PRO A 64 -9.95 -9.57 2.38
C PRO A 64 -10.18 -10.00 0.93
N GLY A 65 -10.46 -11.29 0.73
CA GLY A 65 -10.76 -11.83 -0.59
C GLY A 65 -9.59 -11.78 -1.56
N TYR A 66 -8.37 -11.84 -1.07
CA TYR A 66 -7.17 -11.74 -1.91
C TYR A 66 -7.13 -12.77 -3.06
N PRO A 67 -7.49 -14.06 -2.88
CA PRO A 67 -7.45 -15.00 -4.00
C PRO A 67 -8.33 -14.58 -5.17
N ALA A 68 -9.55 -14.13 -4.91
CA ALA A 68 -10.46 -13.63 -5.95
C ALA A 68 -9.92 -12.34 -6.59
N PHE A 69 -9.37 -11.44 -5.79
CA PHE A 69 -8.72 -10.22 -6.27
C PHE A 69 -7.54 -10.55 -7.18
N ARG A 70 -6.68 -11.47 -6.77
CA ARG A 70 -5.53 -11.92 -7.57
C ARG A 70 -5.97 -12.45 -8.94
N ASP A 71 -7.03 -13.24 -8.97
CA ASP A 71 -7.57 -13.80 -10.21
C ASP A 71 -8.16 -12.69 -11.09
N GLN A 72 -8.86 -11.73 -10.50
CA GLN A 72 -9.40 -10.56 -11.20
C GLN A 72 -8.28 -9.72 -11.82
N VAL A 73 -7.19 -9.51 -11.11
CA VAL A 73 -6.00 -8.81 -11.63
C VAL A 73 -5.39 -9.58 -12.80
N ALA A 74 -5.28 -10.90 -12.68
CA ALA A 74 -4.77 -11.74 -13.76
C ALA A 74 -5.61 -11.60 -15.03
N ASP A 75 -6.93 -11.65 -14.89
CA ASP A 75 -7.85 -11.48 -16.01
C ASP A 75 -7.75 -10.09 -16.64
N PHE A 76 -7.60 -9.06 -15.82
CA PHE A 76 -7.45 -7.69 -16.29
C PHE A 76 -6.18 -7.53 -17.15
N PHE A 77 -5.04 -8.03 -16.69
CA PHE A 77 -3.79 -8.01 -17.47
C PHE A 77 -3.85 -8.91 -18.70
N ALA A 78 -4.67 -9.95 -18.68
CA ALA A 78 -4.87 -10.81 -19.85
C ALA A 78 -5.73 -10.15 -20.94
N ARG A 79 -6.67 -9.28 -20.55
CA ARG A 79 -7.57 -8.62 -21.47
C ARG A 79 -7.04 -7.32 -22.04
N TYR A 80 -6.18 -6.63 -21.31
CA TYR A 80 -5.71 -5.30 -21.65
C TYR A 80 -4.19 -5.18 -21.61
N GLY A 81 -3.67 -4.25 -22.40
CA GLY A 81 -2.28 -3.86 -22.40
C GLY A 81 -2.12 -2.40 -22.76
N GLU A 82 -0.89 -1.98 -22.98
CA GLU A 82 -0.56 -0.61 -23.37
C GLU A 82 -1.20 0.43 -22.45
N PHE A 83 -1.09 0.21 -21.15
CA PHE A 83 -1.71 1.07 -20.14
C PHE A 83 -1.03 2.43 -20.08
N GLN A 84 -1.84 3.48 -19.95
CA GLN A 84 -1.40 4.81 -19.56
C GLN A 84 -2.23 5.22 -18.34
N VAL A 85 -1.56 5.60 -17.27
CA VAL A 85 -2.22 5.87 -16.00
C VAL A 85 -1.90 7.29 -15.54
N ARG A 86 -2.96 8.04 -15.24
CA ARG A 86 -2.88 9.35 -14.59
C ARG A 86 -3.63 9.26 -13.27
N TYR A 87 -3.11 9.94 -12.26
CA TYR A 87 -3.80 9.98 -10.98
C TYR A 87 -3.60 11.32 -10.28
N HIS A 88 -4.53 11.62 -9.40
CA HIS A 88 -4.49 12.79 -8.54
C HIS A 88 -4.96 12.39 -7.15
N VAL A 89 -4.09 12.59 -6.15
CA VAL A 89 -4.44 12.30 -4.76
C VAL A 89 -5.38 13.39 -4.25
N THR A 90 -6.49 12.99 -3.65
CA THR A 90 -7.51 13.89 -3.13
C THR A 90 -7.57 13.89 -1.62
N GLN A 91 -7.16 12.81 -0.95
CA GLN A 91 -7.25 12.73 0.50
C GLN A 91 -6.25 11.70 1.05
N THR A 92 -5.61 12.07 2.15
CA THR A 92 -4.77 11.17 2.94
C THR A 92 -5.24 11.23 4.38
N THR A 93 -5.55 10.09 4.96
CA THR A 93 -6.00 10.00 6.36
C THR A 93 -5.29 8.86 7.07
N MET A 94 -5.31 8.90 8.39
CA MET A 94 -4.85 7.80 9.22
C MET A 94 -5.93 7.48 10.24
N ASP A 95 -6.30 6.21 10.35
CA ASP A 95 -7.28 5.72 11.28
C ASP A 95 -6.66 4.57 12.08
N GLY A 96 -6.28 4.87 13.34
CA GLY A 96 -5.58 3.92 14.18
C GLY A 96 -4.24 3.51 13.54
N GLU A 97 -4.12 2.24 13.22
CA GLU A 97 -2.90 1.66 12.65
C GLU A 97 -2.85 1.66 11.13
N LEU A 98 -3.95 2.03 10.50
CA LEU A 98 -4.10 1.99 9.04
C LEU A 98 -4.07 3.39 8.46
N GLY A 99 -3.46 3.52 7.29
CA GLY A 99 -3.56 4.71 6.47
C GLY A 99 -4.62 4.51 5.39
N ALA A 100 -5.16 5.60 4.89
CA ALA A 100 -6.04 5.56 3.73
C ALA A 100 -5.66 6.68 2.76
N GLU A 101 -5.54 6.30 1.50
CA GLU A 101 -5.24 7.21 0.39
C GLU A 101 -6.40 7.15 -0.59
N VAL A 102 -6.94 8.30 -0.95
CA VAL A 102 -7.95 8.40 -1.98
C VAL A 102 -7.36 9.16 -3.16
N ALA A 103 -7.50 8.60 -4.34
CA ALA A 103 -6.99 9.21 -5.57
C ALA A 103 -7.96 9.01 -6.72
N ASP A 104 -8.06 10.04 -7.55
CA ASP A 104 -8.76 9.91 -8.83
C ASP A 104 -7.80 9.28 -9.83
N PHE A 105 -8.20 8.14 -10.36
CA PHE A 105 -7.45 7.39 -11.37
C PHE A 105 -8.10 7.52 -12.73
N GLU A 106 -7.28 7.71 -13.74
CA GLU A 106 -7.69 7.59 -15.13
C GLU A 106 -6.74 6.62 -15.84
N ILE A 107 -7.30 5.56 -16.38
CA ILE A 107 -6.53 4.48 -17.01
C ILE A 107 -6.99 4.34 -18.45
N ASP A 108 -6.07 4.56 -19.39
CA ASP A 108 -6.26 4.22 -20.79
C ASP A 108 -5.65 2.83 -21.02
N ALA A 109 -6.40 1.96 -21.67
CA ALA A 109 -5.96 0.59 -21.94
C ALA A 109 -6.37 0.16 -23.34
N THR A 110 -5.56 -0.68 -23.95
CA THR A 110 -5.82 -1.25 -25.26
C THR A 110 -6.24 -2.70 -25.06
N PRO A 111 -7.47 -3.08 -25.52
CA PRO A 111 -7.87 -4.49 -25.51
C PRO A 111 -6.95 -5.34 -26.37
N ARG A 112 -6.62 -6.53 -25.87
CA ARG A 112 -5.69 -7.44 -26.56
C ARG A 112 -6.35 -8.25 -27.68
N ASP A 113 -7.66 -8.10 -27.86
CA ASP A 113 -8.38 -8.79 -28.93
C ASP A 113 -8.05 -8.24 -30.34
N GLY A 114 -7.41 -7.08 -30.43
CA GLY A 114 -7.01 -6.46 -31.69
C GLY A 114 -8.13 -5.82 -32.47
N VAL A 115 -9.38 -5.84 -31.98
CA VAL A 115 -10.55 -5.31 -32.68
C VAL A 115 -11.36 -4.31 -31.86
N SER A 116 -11.42 -4.46 -30.54
CA SER A 116 -12.16 -3.54 -29.68
C SER A 116 -11.43 -2.20 -29.56
N PRO A 117 -12.18 -1.08 -29.44
CA PRO A 117 -11.57 0.22 -29.27
C PRO A 117 -10.90 0.35 -27.91
N ASN A 118 -9.94 1.27 -27.82
CA ASN A 118 -9.29 1.60 -26.56
C ASN A 118 -10.32 2.00 -25.51
N VAL A 119 -10.03 1.63 -24.27
CA VAL A 119 -10.91 1.84 -23.13
C VAL A 119 -10.30 2.89 -22.21
N ARG A 120 -11.13 3.81 -21.74
CA ARG A 120 -10.75 4.75 -20.69
C ARG A 120 -11.60 4.47 -19.45
N LYS A 121 -10.95 4.19 -18.34
CA LYS A 121 -11.60 3.98 -17.06
C LYS A 121 -11.24 5.12 -16.11
N ARG A 122 -12.26 5.69 -15.48
CA ARG A 122 -12.09 6.71 -14.45
C ARG A 122 -12.70 6.19 -13.16
N VAL A 123 -11.94 6.27 -12.08
CA VAL A 123 -12.39 5.75 -10.80
C VAL A 123 -11.74 6.50 -9.65
N ALA A 124 -12.52 6.79 -8.61
CA ALA A 124 -11.99 7.26 -7.35
C ALA A 124 -11.60 6.04 -6.53
N LEU A 125 -10.31 5.77 -6.43
CA LEU A 125 -9.78 4.62 -5.70
C LEU A 125 -9.49 4.99 -4.25
N ARG A 126 -9.89 4.12 -3.34
CA ARG A 126 -9.50 4.18 -1.94
C ARG A 126 -8.58 3.00 -1.62
N LEU A 127 -7.36 3.33 -1.23
CA LEU A 127 -6.38 2.35 -0.79
C LEU A 127 -6.30 2.43 0.73
N VAL A 128 -6.55 1.30 1.39
CA VAL A 128 -6.27 1.17 2.82
C VAL A 128 -4.90 0.53 2.95
N CYS A 129 -4.02 1.14 3.73
CA CYS A 129 -2.62 0.75 3.82
C CYS A 129 -2.27 0.35 5.24
N GLY A 130 -1.49 -0.72 5.37
CA GLY A 130 -1.02 -1.23 6.64
C GLY A 130 0.49 -1.42 6.63
N TRP A 131 1.10 -1.23 7.79
CA TRP A 131 2.52 -1.46 8.00
C TRP A 131 2.77 -2.95 8.24
N ASP A 132 3.68 -3.56 7.47
CA ASP A 132 4.00 -4.99 7.58
C ASP A 132 5.23 -5.28 8.43
N GLY A 133 5.79 -4.26 9.09
CA GLY A 133 7.04 -4.34 9.84
C GLY A 133 8.24 -3.79 9.08
N LYS A 134 8.13 -3.60 7.78
CA LYS A 134 9.19 -3.09 6.91
C LYS A 134 8.73 -1.98 5.99
N GLN A 135 7.49 -2.03 5.53
CA GLN A 135 6.94 -1.09 4.57
C GLN A 135 5.43 -1.03 4.66
N TRP A 136 4.87 0.03 4.10
CA TRP A 136 3.44 0.14 3.90
C TRP A 136 3.04 -0.71 2.69
N LYS A 137 1.95 -1.47 2.85
CA LYS A 137 1.33 -2.25 1.79
C LYS A 137 -0.16 -1.99 1.75
N VAL A 138 -0.77 -2.19 0.59
CA VAL A 138 -2.21 -2.08 0.45
C VAL A 138 -2.87 -3.31 1.07
N VAL A 139 -3.75 -3.09 2.05
CA VAL A 139 -4.50 -4.16 2.71
C VAL A 139 -5.95 -4.19 2.26
N ASP A 140 -6.42 -3.17 1.55
CA ASP A 140 -7.72 -3.18 0.89
C ASP A 140 -7.74 -2.13 -0.23
N LEU A 141 -8.48 -2.42 -1.27
CA LEU A 141 -8.66 -1.55 -2.42
C LEU A 141 -10.14 -1.53 -2.81
N SER A 142 -10.72 -0.35 -2.94
CA SER A 142 -12.10 -0.21 -3.35
C SER A 142 -12.29 1.04 -4.24
N PRO A 143 -13.19 1.01 -5.22
CA PRO A 143 -13.89 -0.18 -5.72
C PRO A 143 -12.94 -1.09 -6.50
N ARG A 144 -13.36 -2.33 -6.76
CA ARG A 144 -12.60 -3.29 -7.59
C ARG A 144 -13.21 -3.49 -8.97
N THR A 145 -14.34 -2.84 -9.24
CA THR A 145 -15.07 -2.96 -10.50
C THR A 145 -14.31 -2.44 -11.72
N TRP A 146 -13.34 -1.56 -11.51
CA TRP A 146 -12.51 -1.06 -12.61
C TRP A 146 -11.60 -2.15 -13.22
N LEU A 147 -11.42 -3.26 -12.50
CA LEU A 147 -10.66 -4.42 -12.97
C LEU A 147 -11.50 -5.36 -13.87
N GLU A 148 -12.77 -5.09 -14.03
CA GLU A 148 -13.69 -5.89 -14.86
C GLU A 148 -13.56 -5.62 -16.36
#